data_0a36406ca17527cc0d6bd5da0ff9ea0e
#
_entry.id   0a36406ca17527cc0d6bd5da0ff9ea0e
#
_cell.length_a   1.000
_cell.length_b   1.000
_cell.length_c   1.000
_cell.angle_alpha   90.00
_cell.angle_beta   90.00
_cell.angle_gamma   90.00
#
_symmetry.space_group_name_H-M   'P 1'
#
loop_
_entity.id
_entity.type
_entity.pdbx_description
1 polymer ?
#
loop_
_entity_poly.entity_id
_entity_poly.type
_entity_poly.pdbx_seq_one_letter_code
_entity_poly.pdbx_strand_id
1 'polypeptide(L)'
;MFDEKIVKKAIKGSDKAFIILMNQCKEQIYRTAFAYVKEEETALDIVQEVVCKEYKSIENLREPKFFNTWIMRIAINISTDFYNKKRKVVCMEEAELLSKVDVKYDNNYDERLFLMESLDKLEDKYKKIIILKYFDDLTFKDIAEILNMSENTVKTNLYKGLSILRNDMKKEII
;
A
#
# COMPACT_ATOMS: atom_id res chain seq x y z
N MET A 1 10.91 7.71 12.82
CA MET A 1 10.55 9.15 12.60
C MET A 1 11.68 9.77 11.78
N PHE A 2 11.39 10.42 10.67
CA PHE A 2 12.40 11.05 9.81
C PHE A 2 12.98 12.30 10.45
N ASP A 3 14.29 12.54 10.21
CA ASP A 3 14.94 13.79 10.68
C ASP A 3 14.46 14.95 9.80
N GLU A 4 13.74 15.89 10.40
CA GLU A 4 13.23 17.08 9.70
C GLU A 4 14.33 17.92 9.05
N LYS A 5 15.57 17.90 9.58
CA LYS A 5 16.69 18.62 8.99
C LYS A 5 17.08 18.00 7.65
N ILE A 6 17.02 16.67 7.54
CA ILE A 6 17.30 15.96 6.28
C ILE A 6 16.18 16.25 5.28
N VAL A 7 14.91 16.19 5.73
CA VAL A 7 13.75 16.51 4.87
C VAL A 7 13.87 17.95 4.34
N LYS A 8 14.18 18.91 5.18
CA LYS A 8 14.39 20.32 4.76
C LYS A 8 15.50 20.48 3.71
N LYS A 9 16.58 19.69 3.81
CA LYS A 9 17.65 19.71 2.80
C LYS A 9 17.18 19.10 1.47
N ALA A 10 16.43 18.01 1.52
CA ALA A 10 15.89 17.39 0.32
C ALA A 10 14.89 18.32 -0.41
N ILE A 11 14.00 19.00 0.34
CA ILE A 11 13.09 20.03 -0.19
C ILE A 11 13.85 21.15 -0.91
N LYS A 12 15.05 21.49 -0.42
CA LYS A 12 15.92 22.52 -1.05
C LYS A 12 16.78 21.97 -2.20
N GLY A 13 16.51 20.76 -2.69
CA GLY A 13 17.19 20.18 -3.85
C GLY A 13 18.49 19.43 -3.53
N SER A 14 18.70 18.97 -2.28
CA SER A 14 19.86 18.15 -1.95
C SER A 14 19.63 16.68 -2.32
N ASP A 15 20.24 16.19 -3.40
CA ASP A 15 20.17 14.78 -3.82
C ASP A 15 20.66 13.82 -2.74
N LYS A 16 21.73 14.18 -2.03
CA LYS A 16 22.26 13.37 -0.92
C LYS A 16 21.21 13.18 0.19
N ALA A 17 20.50 14.25 0.55
CA ALA A 17 19.46 14.19 1.57
C ALA A 17 18.27 13.38 1.07
N PHE A 18 17.88 13.52 -0.19
CA PHE A 18 16.83 12.73 -0.82
C PHE A 18 17.15 11.23 -0.79
N ILE A 19 18.35 10.83 -1.20
CA ILE A 19 18.80 9.43 -1.18
C ILE A 19 18.73 8.83 0.22
N ILE A 20 19.13 9.59 1.26
CA ILE A 20 19.03 9.14 2.64
C ILE A 20 17.56 8.86 3.01
N LEU A 21 16.64 9.76 2.68
CA LEU A 21 15.21 9.58 2.95
C LEU A 21 14.64 8.36 2.22
N MET A 22 14.97 8.19 0.94
CA MET A 22 14.49 7.05 0.16
C MET A 22 15.00 5.73 0.72
N ASN A 23 16.26 5.65 1.15
CA ASN A 23 16.79 4.45 1.79
C ASN A 23 16.10 4.12 3.13
N GLN A 24 15.55 5.10 3.84
CA GLN A 24 14.82 4.89 5.08
C GLN A 24 13.38 4.41 4.85
N CYS A 25 12.74 4.78 3.74
CA CYS A 25 11.33 4.47 3.48
C CYS A 25 11.07 3.41 2.40
N LYS A 26 12.10 3.01 1.62
CA LYS A 26 11.94 2.04 0.53
C LYS A 26 11.29 0.73 0.95
N GLU A 27 11.61 0.21 2.13
CA GLU A 27 11.04 -1.03 2.65
C GLU A 27 9.56 -0.87 3.00
N GLN A 28 9.18 0.26 3.58
CA GLN A 28 7.79 0.57 3.87
C GLN A 28 6.98 0.70 2.58
N ILE A 29 7.50 1.44 1.59
CA ILE A 29 6.87 1.56 0.26
C ILE A 29 6.70 0.19 -0.38
N TYR A 30 7.75 -0.67 -0.34
CA TYR A 30 7.70 -2.02 -0.87
C TYR A 30 6.60 -2.87 -0.21
N ARG A 31 6.51 -2.87 1.12
CA ARG A 31 5.46 -3.61 1.85
C ARG A 31 4.06 -3.19 1.42
N THR A 32 3.82 -1.87 1.31
CA THR A 32 2.54 -1.33 0.83
C THR A 32 2.26 -1.80 -0.59
N ALA A 33 3.23 -1.65 -1.50
CA ALA A 33 3.10 -2.07 -2.89
C ALA A 33 2.81 -3.58 -2.99
N PHE A 34 3.60 -4.40 -2.30
CA PHE A 34 3.45 -5.86 -2.31
C PHE A 34 2.09 -6.32 -1.77
N ALA A 35 1.56 -5.66 -0.73
CA ALA A 35 0.22 -5.94 -0.21
C ALA A 35 -0.90 -5.71 -1.25
N TYR A 36 -0.65 -4.87 -2.27
CA TYR A 36 -1.57 -4.64 -3.38
C TYR A 36 -1.38 -5.62 -4.53
N VAL A 37 -0.14 -5.77 -5.00
CA VAL A 37 0.12 -6.46 -6.28
C VAL A 37 0.52 -7.92 -6.11
N LYS A 38 1.01 -8.33 -4.92
CA LYS A 38 1.41 -9.70 -4.54
C LYS A 38 2.51 -10.33 -5.41
N GLU A 39 3.14 -9.53 -6.21
CA GLU A 39 4.19 -9.89 -7.14
C GLU A 39 5.40 -9.01 -6.88
N GLU A 40 6.56 -9.64 -6.67
CA GLU A 40 7.77 -8.95 -6.26
C GLU A 40 8.26 -7.95 -7.31
N GLU A 41 8.30 -8.37 -8.57
CA GLU A 41 8.78 -7.55 -9.68
C GLU A 41 7.91 -6.29 -9.85
N THR A 42 6.59 -6.46 -9.88
CA THR A 42 5.64 -5.32 -9.94
C THR A 42 5.74 -4.43 -8.70
N ALA A 43 5.96 -5.00 -7.50
CA ALA A 43 6.13 -4.20 -6.29
C ALA A 43 7.42 -3.35 -6.35
N LEU A 44 8.51 -3.88 -6.89
CA LEU A 44 9.75 -3.14 -7.12
C LEU A 44 9.57 -2.02 -8.16
N ASP A 45 8.82 -2.26 -9.23
CA ASP A 45 8.48 -1.24 -10.22
C ASP A 45 7.70 -0.09 -9.58
N ILE A 46 6.73 -0.41 -8.71
CA ILE A 46 5.99 0.60 -7.94
C ILE A 46 6.92 1.43 -7.06
N VAL A 47 7.87 0.79 -6.36
CA VAL A 47 8.87 1.50 -5.55
C VAL A 47 9.65 2.50 -6.41
N GLN A 48 10.10 2.10 -7.60
CA GLN A 48 10.83 2.98 -8.52
C GLN A 48 9.95 4.16 -8.98
N GLU A 49 8.68 3.89 -9.33
CA GLU A 49 7.76 4.96 -9.75
C GLU A 49 7.47 5.94 -8.61
N VAL A 50 7.30 5.45 -7.37
CA VAL A 50 7.16 6.30 -6.17
C VAL A 50 8.38 7.19 -6.02
N VAL A 51 9.59 6.63 -6.04
CA VAL A 51 10.84 7.39 -5.92
C VAL A 51 10.96 8.47 -7.00
N CYS A 52 10.65 8.14 -8.26
CA CYS A 52 10.67 9.11 -9.36
C CYS A 52 9.66 10.24 -9.16
N LYS A 53 8.44 9.92 -8.72
CA LYS A 53 7.39 10.91 -8.48
C LYS A 53 7.73 11.84 -7.31
N GLU A 54 8.30 11.28 -6.27
CA GLU A 54 8.74 12.03 -5.10
C GLU A 54 9.90 12.96 -5.41
N TYR A 55 10.90 12.49 -6.14
CA TYR A 55 12.03 13.33 -6.55
C TYR A 55 11.56 14.57 -7.30
N LYS A 56 10.55 14.43 -8.17
CA LYS A 56 9.97 15.54 -8.94
C LYS A 56 9.07 16.47 -8.13
N SER A 57 8.59 16.03 -6.97
CA SER A 57 7.53 16.74 -6.24
C SER A 57 7.88 17.09 -4.79
N ILE A 58 9.04 16.65 -4.27
CA ILE A 58 9.45 16.92 -2.88
C ILE A 58 9.55 18.40 -2.54
N GLU A 59 9.89 19.24 -3.51
CA GLU A 59 9.93 20.70 -3.37
C GLU A 59 8.57 21.31 -3.00
N ASN A 60 7.47 20.61 -3.34
CA ASN A 60 6.10 21.03 -3.03
C ASN A 60 5.66 20.66 -1.60
N LEU A 61 6.48 19.91 -0.87
CA LEU A 61 6.19 19.58 0.53
C LEU A 61 6.43 20.79 1.42
N ARG A 62 5.33 21.40 1.90
CA ARG A 62 5.40 22.65 2.68
C ARG A 62 6.00 22.44 4.08
N GLU A 63 5.62 21.35 4.75
CA GLU A 63 5.95 21.08 6.15
C GLU A 63 6.70 19.75 6.27
N PRO A 64 7.98 19.78 6.68
CA PRO A 64 8.82 18.58 6.78
C PRO A 64 8.26 17.46 7.67
N LYS A 65 7.50 17.82 8.71
CA LYS A 65 6.86 16.86 9.62
C LYS A 65 5.85 15.93 8.94
N PHE A 66 5.27 16.37 7.80
CA PHE A 66 4.32 15.58 7.03
C PHE A 66 4.97 14.69 5.96
N PHE A 67 6.29 14.60 5.93
CA PHE A 67 7.00 13.81 4.93
C PHE A 67 6.51 12.36 4.89
N ASN A 68 6.34 11.71 6.06
CA ASN A 68 5.89 10.32 6.11
C ASN A 68 4.47 10.13 5.55
N THR A 69 3.52 10.94 5.95
CA THR A 69 2.14 10.86 5.44
C THR A 69 2.06 11.22 3.97
N TRP A 70 2.89 12.16 3.52
CA TRP A 70 2.97 12.59 2.13
C TRP A 70 3.52 11.47 1.22
N ILE A 71 4.64 10.81 1.60
CA ILE A 71 5.22 9.70 0.82
C ILE A 71 4.28 8.50 0.78
N MET A 72 3.63 8.15 1.89
CA MET A 72 2.71 7.04 1.95
C MET A 72 1.44 7.30 1.14
N ARG A 73 0.98 8.54 1.03
CA ARG A 73 -0.11 8.93 0.11
C ARG A 73 0.26 8.66 -1.34
N ILE A 74 1.49 8.98 -1.74
CA ILE A 74 1.98 8.70 -3.10
C ILE A 74 2.04 7.19 -3.33
N ALA A 75 2.63 6.45 -2.39
CA ALA A 75 2.79 5.00 -2.49
C ALA A 75 1.44 4.27 -2.60
N ILE A 76 0.47 4.58 -1.73
CA ILE A 76 -0.84 3.93 -1.75
C ILE A 76 -1.62 4.22 -3.05
N ASN A 77 -1.51 5.45 -3.57
CA ASN A 77 -2.19 5.83 -4.80
C ASN A 77 -1.59 5.10 -6.01
N ILE A 78 -0.25 5.08 -6.15
CA ILE A 78 0.41 4.36 -7.24
C ILE A 78 0.10 2.87 -7.16
N SER A 79 0.20 2.25 -5.96
CA SER A 79 -0.12 0.83 -5.77
C SER A 79 -1.56 0.50 -6.16
N THR A 80 -2.51 1.37 -5.80
CA THR A 80 -3.92 1.22 -6.19
C THR A 80 -4.11 1.32 -7.71
N ASP A 81 -3.42 2.27 -8.35
CA ASP A 81 -3.52 2.46 -9.80
C ASP A 81 -2.97 1.25 -10.57
N PHE A 82 -1.83 0.69 -10.13
CA PHE A 82 -1.27 -0.54 -10.70
C PHE A 82 -2.21 -1.73 -10.52
N TYR A 83 -2.73 -1.92 -9.32
CA TYR A 83 -3.68 -2.98 -9.03
C TYR A 83 -4.94 -2.90 -9.90
N ASN A 84 -5.52 -1.71 -10.03
CA ASN A 84 -6.71 -1.50 -10.85
C ASN A 84 -6.46 -1.70 -12.34
N LYS A 85 -5.28 -1.29 -12.85
CA LYS A 85 -4.88 -1.55 -14.24
C LYS A 85 -4.76 -3.05 -14.51
N LYS A 86 -4.03 -3.78 -13.65
CA LYS A 86 -3.86 -5.24 -13.76
C LYS A 86 -5.21 -5.96 -13.75
N ARG A 87 -6.11 -5.59 -12.85
CA ARG A 87 -7.46 -6.16 -12.75
C ARG A 87 -8.30 -5.95 -14.01
N LYS A 88 -8.20 -4.79 -14.64
CA LYS A 88 -8.89 -4.53 -15.91
C LYS A 88 -8.37 -5.40 -17.06
N VAL A 89 -7.06 -5.64 -17.12
CA VAL A 89 -6.45 -6.49 -18.15
C VAL A 89 -6.89 -7.94 -17.94
N VAL A 90 -6.80 -8.47 -16.72
CA VAL A 90 -7.25 -9.83 -16.39
C VAL A 90 -8.74 -10.04 -16.70
N CYS A 91 -9.61 -9.09 -16.36
CA CYS A 91 -11.05 -9.18 -16.70
C CYS A 91 -11.31 -9.17 -18.22
N MET A 92 -10.39 -8.63 -19.03
CA MET A 92 -10.51 -8.71 -20.51
C MET A 92 -9.98 -10.05 -21.06
N GLU A 93 -8.95 -10.63 -20.42
CA GLU A 93 -8.35 -11.90 -20.80
C GLU A 93 -9.12 -13.12 -20.26
N GLU A 94 -9.72 -13.04 -19.06
CA GLU A 94 -10.58 -14.11 -18.51
C GLU A 94 -11.89 -14.31 -19.29
N ALA A 95 -12.28 -13.34 -20.13
CA ALA A 95 -13.33 -13.55 -21.11
C ALA A 95 -12.91 -14.56 -22.22
N GLU A 96 -11.62 -14.87 -22.36
CA GLU A 96 -11.10 -15.76 -23.39
C GLU A 96 -10.50 -17.08 -22.89
N LEU A 97 -10.08 -17.23 -21.60
CA LEU A 97 -9.44 -18.46 -21.12
C LEU A 97 -9.72 -18.79 -19.64
N LEU A 98 -10.58 -19.78 -19.42
CA LEU A 98 -10.67 -20.53 -18.17
C LEU A 98 -9.54 -21.59 -18.13
N SER A 99 -8.47 -21.35 -17.39
CA SER A 99 -7.58 -22.43 -16.97
C SER A 99 -6.99 -22.17 -15.60
N LYS A 100 -7.31 -23.06 -14.66
CA LYS A 100 -6.80 -23.11 -13.30
C LYS A 100 -5.35 -23.57 -13.31
N VAL A 101 -4.48 -22.88 -12.61
CA VAL A 101 -3.14 -23.37 -12.24
C VAL A 101 -3.20 -23.85 -10.80
N ASP A 102 -3.12 -25.16 -10.59
CA ASP A 102 -2.95 -25.77 -9.28
C ASP A 102 -1.49 -25.62 -8.83
N VAL A 103 -1.25 -24.85 -7.78
CA VAL A 103 0.05 -24.73 -7.13
C VAL A 103 -0.06 -25.42 -5.75
N LYS A 104 0.81 -26.40 -5.50
CA LYS A 104 0.91 -27.09 -4.20
C LYS A 104 1.66 -26.23 -3.20
N TYR A 105 1.15 -26.07 -1.98
CA TYR A 105 1.58 -25.09 -0.99
C TYR A 105 2.10 -25.71 0.31
N ASP A 106 3.01 -24.98 0.97
CA ASP A 106 3.52 -25.21 2.33
C ASP A 106 2.63 -24.46 3.33
N ASN A 107 2.25 -25.05 4.46
CA ASN A 107 1.19 -24.59 5.37
C ASN A 107 1.28 -23.13 5.83
N ASN A 108 2.49 -22.57 6.03
CA ASN A 108 2.68 -21.17 6.41
C ASN A 108 2.50 -20.21 5.23
N TYR A 109 2.70 -20.70 4.01
CA TYR A 109 2.50 -19.93 2.78
C TYR A 109 1.00 -19.82 2.48
N ASP A 110 0.22 -20.85 2.77
CA ASP A 110 -1.22 -20.89 2.55
C ASP A 110 -1.99 -19.84 3.37
N GLU A 111 -1.70 -19.68 4.67
CA GLU A 111 -2.38 -18.69 5.51
C GLU A 111 -2.13 -17.25 5.04
N ARG A 112 -0.89 -16.96 4.63
CA ARG A 112 -0.51 -15.64 4.14
C ARG A 112 -1.13 -15.33 2.77
N LEU A 113 -1.12 -16.31 1.88
CA LEU A 113 -1.75 -16.20 0.57
C LEU A 113 -3.26 -16.00 0.71
N PHE A 114 -3.90 -16.78 1.56
CA PHE A 114 -5.32 -16.70 1.87
C PHE A 114 -5.71 -15.32 2.42
N LEU A 115 -4.94 -14.77 3.36
CA LEU A 115 -5.17 -13.41 3.86
C LEU A 115 -5.08 -12.36 2.74
N MET A 116 -4.09 -12.50 1.84
CA MET A 116 -3.91 -11.61 0.70
C MET A 116 -5.07 -11.71 -0.31
N GLU A 117 -5.61 -12.91 -0.56
CA GLU A 117 -6.78 -13.12 -1.40
C GLU A 117 -8.06 -12.53 -0.78
N SER A 118 -8.22 -12.73 0.53
CA SER A 118 -9.35 -12.14 1.27
C SER A 118 -9.30 -10.60 1.25
N LEU A 119 -8.11 -10.01 1.28
CA LEU A 119 -7.95 -8.55 1.12
C LEU A 119 -8.41 -8.08 -0.27
N ASP A 120 -8.28 -8.89 -1.32
CA ASP A 120 -8.70 -8.52 -2.68
C ASP A 120 -10.22 -8.51 -2.87
N LYS A 121 -10.94 -9.27 -2.04
CA LYS A 121 -12.41 -9.27 -2.03
C LYS A 121 -12.99 -8.03 -1.37
N LEU A 122 -12.17 -7.27 -0.62
CA LEU A 122 -12.62 -6.04 0.02
C LEU A 122 -12.78 -4.89 -0.97
N GLU A 123 -13.73 -3.99 -0.68
CA GLU A 123 -13.75 -2.68 -1.32
C GLU A 123 -12.43 -1.91 -1.03
N ASP A 124 -11.94 -1.18 -2.02
CA ASP A 124 -10.67 -0.45 -1.96
C ASP A 124 -10.54 0.45 -0.71
N LYS A 125 -11.63 1.10 -0.28
CA LYS A 125 -11.64 1.94 0.93
C LYS A 125 -11.29 1.19 2.21
N TYR A 126 -11.70 -0.08 2.34
CA TYR A 126 -11.38 -0.93 3.50
C TYR A 126 -9.97 -1.50 3.37
N LYS A 127 -9.61 -1.97 2.17
CA LYS A 127 -8.28 -2.52 1.85
C LYS A 127 -7.19 -1.51 2.16
N LYS A 128 -7.31 -0.25 1.69
CA LYS A 128 -6.36 0.83 1.97
C LYS A 128 -6.12 1.02 3.47
N ILE A 129 -7.19 1.11 4.25
CA ILE A 129 -7.09 1.36 5.69
C ILE A 129 -6.41 0.20 6.41
N ILE A 130 -6.75 -1.05 6.03
CA ILE A 130 -6.14 -2.25 6.62
C ILE A 130 -4.65 -2.31 6.30
N ILE A 131 -4.26 -2.05 5.05
CA ILE A 131 -2.85 -2.04 4.64
C ILE A 131 -2.08 -0.97 5.42
N LEU A 132 -2.53 0.28 5.40
CA LEU A 132 -1.87 1.37 6.11
C LEU A 132 -1.80 1.13 7.63
N LYS A 133 -2.80 0.45 8.21
CA LYS A 133 -2.82 0.18 9.65
C LYS A 133 -1.90 -0.97 10.07
N TYR A 134 -1.93 -2.08 9.34
CA TYR A 134 -1.28 -3.32 9.77
C TYR A 134 0.03 -3.65 9.05
N PHE A 135 0.24 -3.14 7.84
CA PHE A 135 1.50 -3.33 7.10
C PHE A 135 2.47 -2.18 7.33
N ASP A 136 1.95 -0.97 7.58
CA ASP A 136 2.75 0.25 7.75
C ASP A 136 2.72 0.81 9.18
N ASP A 137 1.93 0.18 10.07
CA ASP A 137 1.78 0.55 11.49
C ASP A 137 1.46 2.04 11.74
N LEU A 138 0.67 2.63 10.82
CA LEU A 138 0.32 4.03 10.90
C LEU A 138 -0.77 4.30 11.96
N THR A 139 -0.73 5.49 12.55
CA THR A 139 -1.79 5.92 13.47
C THR A 139 -3.08 6.24 12.73
N PHE A 140 -4.23 6.22 13.41
CA PHE A 140 -5.51 6.63 12.81
C PHE A 140 -5.46 8.05 12.27
N LYS A 141 -4.73 8.93 12.93
CA LYS A 141 -4.51 10.30 12.50
C LYS A 141 -3.75 10.36 11.17
N ASP A 142 -2.66 9.61 11.04
CA ASP A 142 -1.87 9.56 9.81
C ASP A 142 -2.70 9.00 8.64
N ILE A 143 -3.44 7.91 8.89
CA ILE A 143 -4.32 7.30 7.88
C ILE A 143 -5.43 8.28 7.44
N ALA A 144 -6.02 8.98 8.40
CA ALA A 144 -7.03 10.01 8.13
C ALA A 144 -6.48 11.12 7.24
N GLU A 145 -5.25 11.56 7.51
CA GLU A 145 -4.55 12.54 6.69
C GLU A 145 -4.21 12.00 5.29
N ILE A 146 -3.66 10.78 5.19
CA ILE A 146 -3.32 10.13 3.91
C ILE A 146 -4.54 9.99 3.01
N LEU A 147 -5.67 9.52 3.57
CA LEU A 147 -6.89 9.22 2.81
C LEU A 147 -7.88 10.38 2.73
N ASN A 148 -7.55 11.54 3.33
CA ASN A 148 -8.42 12.72 3.42
C ASN A 148 -9.80 12.39 4.01
N MET A 149 -9.80 11.72 5.16
CA MET A 149 -10.99 11.28 5.90
C MET A 149 -10.93 11.76 7.36
N SER A 150 -12.06 11.70 8.09
CA SER A 150 -12.01 11.87 9.54
C SER A 150 -11.46 10.60 10.23
N GLU A 151 -10.80 10.73 11.39
CA GLU A 151 -10.35 9.58 12.18
C GLU A 151 -11.49 8.62 12.54
N ASN A 152 -12.68 9.15 12.81
CA ASN A 152 -13.86 8.34 13.10
C ASN A 152 -14.29 7.51 11.88
N THR A 153 -14.22 8.10 10.68
CA THR A 153 -14.49 7.39 9.42
C THR A 153 -13.47 6.27 9.20
N VAL A 154 -12.18 6.54 9.46
CA VAL A 154 -11.11 5.53 9.36
C VAL A 154 -11.39 4.37 10.32
N LYS A 155 -11.67 4.64 11.61
CA LYS A 155 -11.98 3.61 12.60
C LYS A 155 -13.21 2.78 12.19
N THR A 156 -14.30 3.42 11.79
CA THR A 156 -15.52 2.73 11.35
C THR A 156 -15.25 1.82 10.16
N ASN A 157 -14.51 2.31 9.15
CA ASN A 157 -14.19 1.53 7.97
C ASN A 157 -13.21 0.40 8.28
N LEU A 158 -12.24 0.60 9.19
CA LEU A 158 -11.37 -0.47 9.66
C LEU A 158 -12.18 -1.63 10.26
N TYR A 159 -13.06 -1.34 11.22
CA TYR A 159 -13.85 -2.39 11.87
C TYR A 159 -14.81 -3.09 10.91
N LYS A 160 -15.39 -2.37 9.94
CA LYS A 160 -16.19 -2.99 8.87
C LYS A 160 -15.33 -3.92 8.00
N GLY A 161 -14.17 -3.47 7.55
CA GLY A 161 -13.25 -4.30 6.77
C GLY A 161 -12.82 -5.57 7.52
N LEU A 162 -12.43 -5.45 8.79
CA LEU A 162 -12.06 -6.58 9.64
C LEU A 162 -13.23 -7.56 9.86
N SER A 163 -14.46 -7.05 9.98
CA SER A 163 -15.66 -7.91 10.10
C SER A 163 -15.90 -8.72 8.82
N ILE A 164 -15.72 -8.09 7.65
CA ILE A 164 -15.85 -8.79 6.36
C ILE A 164 -14.80 -9.89 6.24
N LEU A 165 -13.52 -9.58 6.52
CA LEU A 165 -12.43 -10.56 6.51
C LEU A 165 -12.72 -11.73 7.45
N ARG A 166 -13.13 -11.45 8.69
CA ARG A 166 -13.45 -12.49 9.66
C ARG A 166 -14.57 -13.42 9.19
N ASN A 167 -15.58 -12.88 8.51
CA ASN A 167 -16.68 -13.68 7.98
C ASN A 167 -16.27 -14.52 6.78
N ASP A 168 -15.37 -14.01 5.94
CA ASP A 168 -14.81 -14.75 4.80
C ASP A 168 -13.96 -15.93 5.30
N MET A 169 -13.06 -15.68 6.24
CA MET A 169 -12.20 -16.69 6.87
C MET A 169 -12.98 -17.80 7.58
N LYS A 170 -14.14 -17.49 8.19
CA LYS A 170 -14.97 -18.52 8.85
C LYS A 170 -15.69 -19.43 7.88
N LYS A 171 -15.98 -19.01 6.66
CA LYS A 171 -16.68 -19.81 5.65
C LYS A 171 -15.81 -20.88 5.02
N GLU A 172 -14.49 -20.73 5.07
CA GLU A 172 -13.57 -21.69 4.46
C GLU A 172 -12.98 -22.71 5.45
N ILE A 173 -13.23 -22.53 6.77
CA ILE A 173 -12.81 -23.48 7.81
C ILE A 173 -13.88 -24.56 8.06
N ILE A 174 -15.04 -24.48 7.40
CA ILE A 174 -16.14 -25.45 7.48
C ILE A 174 -16.18 -26.26 6.18
#